data_27233c357d29316e85312f7b92c1ea88
#
_entry.id   27233c357d29316e85312f7b92c1ea88
#
_cell.length_a   1.000
_cell.length_b   1.000
_cell.length_c   1.000
_cell.angle_alpha   90.00
_cell.angle_beta   90.00
_cell.angle_gamma   90.00
#
_symmetry.space_group_name_H-M   'P 1'
#
loop_
_entity.id
_entity.type
_entity.pdbx_description
1 polymer ?
#
loop_
_entity_poly.entity_id
_entity_poly.type
_entity_poly.pdbx_seq_one_letter_code
_entity_poly.pdbx_strand_id
1 'polypeptide(L)'
;MKTGLKGLTMLLSFLLWCSVLSAAKADSNTVNVFVSILPQAYFVERIGGSHVDVDVLVEPGHSPATYEPTPKQMAKLEKSQVYFRIGTPFEKGFIGKISGILKNVKIVDTRRDVPFRYFEASLGKDNPDPHIWLDPKLVKIQADTIYAALREIDPVHEETYKKNVRAFKDDLDAVDAKIAEILAPVHGETIYVFHPAFGYFCDAYGLRQVAVEVDGKEPSPKQLSHLIGQAKKDGVKVIFVQPEFSTKNAGVIAQAIGGAVVPMDPLARDYLNNLDIMANRIQEALSHSKRPGNDLKK
;
A
#
# COMPACT_ATOMS: atom_id res chain seq x y z
N MET A 1 -1.62 -21.17 97.80
CA MET A 1 -0.93 -22.31 97.22
C MET A 1 -1.25 -22.24 95.68
N LYS A 2 -0.57 -21.73 94.98
CA LYS A 2 0.51 -21.73 94.02
C LYS A 2 0.31 -22.78 92.89
N THR A 3 -0.16 -22.44 91.76
CA THR A 3 0.10 -23.14 90.55
C THR A 3 0.35 -22.16 89.42
N GLY A 4 1.55 -22.24 88.86
CA GLY A 4 1.99 -21.38 87.73
C GLY A 4 1.55 -21.94 86.40
N LEU A 5 1.10 -21.07 85.54
CA LEU A 5 0.74 -21.34 84.22
C LEU A 5 1.88 -20.92 83.26
N LYS A 6 2.52 -21.89 82.69
CA LYS A 6 3.58 -21.64 81.68
C LYS A 6 2.94 -21.29 80.37
N GLY A 7 3.15 -20.05 79.91
CA GLY A 7 2.75 -19.61 78.58
C GLY A 7 3.61 -20.21 77.47
N LEU A 8 2.96 -20.88 76.54
CA LEU A 8 3.57 -21.42 75.32
C LEU A 8 3.45 -20.32 74.26
N THR A 9 4.57 -19.62 74.02
CA THR A 9 4.68 -18.66 72.93
C THR A 9 4.90 -19.42 71.62
N MET A 10 3.85 -19.45 70.82
CA MET A 10 3.87 -20.02 69.46
C MET A 10 4.40 -18.92 68.51
N LEU A 11 5.67 -19.07 68.06
CA LEU A 11 6.25 -18.27 67.01
C LEU A 11 5.62 -18.67 65.69
N LEU A 12 4.70 -17.85 65.13
CA LEU A 12 4.23 -17.92 63.76
C LEU A 12 5.32 -17.30 62.87
N SER A 13 6.13 -18.15 62.25
CA SER A 13 7.03 -17.75 61.19
C SER A 13 6.21 -17.54 59.90
N PHE A 14 5.88 -16.27 59.63
CA PHE A 14 5.25 -15.83 58.39
C PHE A 14 6.37 -15.80 57.32
N LEU A 15 6.50 -16.89 56.54
CA LEU A 15 7.31 -16.92 55.35
C LEU A 15 6.65 -15.99 54.29
N LEU A 16 7.11 -14.77 54.22
CA LEU A 16 6.85 -13.84 53.12
C LEU A 16 7.57 -14.40 51.89
N TRP A 17 6.83 -15.15 51.08
CA TRP A 17 7.26 -15.51 49.72
C TRP A 17 7.15 -14.25 48.87
N CYS A 18 8.20 -13.46 48.82
CA CYS A 18 8.36 -12.41 47.82
C CYS A 18 8.45 -13.07 46.45
N SER A 19 7.30 -13.22 45.79
CA SER A 19 7.24 -13.46 44.36
C SER A 19 7.85 -12.23 43.71
N VAL A 20 9.13 -12.31 43.36
CA VAL A 20 9.77 -11.36 42.45
C VAL A 20 9.14 -11.63 41.11
N LEU A 21 8.03 -10.91 40.81
CA LEU A 21 7.61 -10.71 39.41
C LEU A 21 8.80 -9.95 38.76
N SER A 22 9.68 -10.73 38.13
CA SER A 22 10.56 -10.18 37.12
C SER A 22 9.61 -9.66 36.02
N ALA A 23 9.27 -8.36 36.12
CA ALA A 23 8.79 -7.64 34.96
C ALA A 23 9.92 -7.79 33.93
N ALA A 24 9.75 -8.73 33.00
CA ALA A 24 10.55 -8.79 31.82
C ALA A 24 10.43 -7.38 31.21
N LYS A 25 11.47 -6.58 31.38
CA LYS A 25 11.66 -5.33 30.69
C LYS A 25 11.55 -5.75 29.22
N ALA A 26 10.41 -5.46 28.60
CA ALA A 26 10.27 -5.61 27.18
C ALA A 26 11.42 -4.80 26.60
N ASP A 27 12.41 -5.50 26.09
CA ASP A 27 13.54 -4.90 25.39
C ASP A 27 12.92 -4.29 24.15
N SER A 28 12.57 -2.99 24.25
CA SER A 28 11.90 -2.24 23.20
C SER A 28 12.91 -1.86 22.12
N ASN A 29 13.62 -2.87 21.60
CA ASN A 29 14.47 -2.68 20.44
C ASN A 29 13.59 -2.88 19.20
N THR A 30 12.63 -1.96 19.00
CA THR A 30 11.84 -1.91 17.78
C THR A 30 12.77 -1.65 16.58
N VAL A 31 12.57 -2.41 15.51
CA VAL A 31 13.29 -2.18 14.25
C VAL A 31 12.73 -0.91 13.60
N ASN A 32 13.55 0.12 13.47
CA ASN A 32 13.17 1.34 12.75
C ASN A 32 13.25 1.08 11.25
N VAL A 33 12.12 1.18 10.59
CA VAL A 33 11.94 0.86 9.18
C VAL A 33 11.55 2.11 8.41
N PHE A 34 12.15 2.31 7.25
CA PHE A 34 11.62 3.24 6.25
C PHE A 34 11.03 2.50 5.07
N VAL A 35 9.97 3.08 4.51
CA VAL A 35 9.34 2.63 3.26
C VAL A 35 9.13 3.81 2.32
N SER A 36 8.96 3.53 1.03
CA SER A 36 8.72 4.59 0.05
C SER A 36 7.30 5.14 0.08
N ILE A 37 6.29 4.28 0.25
CA ILE A 37 4.87 4.63 0.12
C ILE A 37 4.02 4.03 1.24
N LEU A 38 2.84 4.62 1.48
CA LEU A 38 1.92 4.21 2.55
C LEU A 38 1.47 2.74 2.49
N PRO A 39 1.16 2.14 1.32
CA PRO A 39 0.85 0.71 1.24
C PRO A 39 1.96 -0.19 1.79
N GLN A 40 3.23 0.15 1.54
CA GLN A 40 4.35 -0.62 2.10
C GLN A 40 4.42 -0.53 3.63
N ALA A 41 4.05 0.61 4.22
CA ALA A 41 3.98 0.72 5.68
C ALA A 41 2.99 -0.29 6.26
N TYR A 42 1.80 -0.40 5.65
CA TYR A 42 0.83 -1.41 6.02
C TYR A 42 1.42 -2.83 5.95
N PHE A 43 2.15 -3.18 4.88
CA PHE A 43 2.75 -4.51 4.73
C PHE A 43 3.76 -4.81 5.83
N VAL A 44 4.66 -3.84 6.10
CA VAL A 44 5.67 -3.99 7.15
C VAL A 44 5.03 -4.10 8.53
N GLU A 45 4.02 -3.28 8.84
CA GLU A 45 3.29 -3.31 10.10
C GLU A 45 2.53 -4.63 10.32
N ARG A 46 1.90 -5.16 9.25
CA ARG A 46 1.23 -6.45 9.30
C ARG A 46 2.19 -7.61 9.61
N ILE A 47 3.43 -7.54 9.15
CA ILE A 47 4.45 -8.57 9.36
C ILE A 47 5.20 -8.33 10.67
N GLY A 48 5.65 -7.11 10.91
CA GLY A 48 6.48 -6.75 12.07
C GLY A 48 5.70 -6.64 13.38
N GLY A 49 4.41 -6.28 13.31
CA GLY A 49 3.58 -6.04 14.50
C GLY A 49 4.16 -4.95 15.39
N SER A 50 4.22 -5.19 16.69
CA SER A 50 4.78 -4.26 17.68
C SER A 50 6.31 -4.18 17.69
N HIS A 51 6.99 -4.97 16.88
CA HIS A 51 8.45 -5.02 16.83
C HIS A 51 9.07 -4.12 15.75
N VAL A 52 8.25 -3.36 15.04
CA VAL A 52 8.70 -2.38 14.03
C VAL A 52 8.12 -1.01 14.30
N ASP A 53 8.91 0.04 13.99
CA ASP A 53 8.45 1.43 13.89
C ASP A 53 8.67 1.89 12.44
N VAL A 54 7.59 2.25 11.74
CA VAL A 54 7.60 2.43 10.28
C VAL A 54 7.37 3.88 9.91
N ASP A 55 8.36 4.45 9.23
CA ASP A 55 8.28 5.76 8.62
C ASP A 55 8.12 5.67 7.09
N VAL A 56 7.43 6.64 6.53
CA VAL A 56 7.14 6.71 5.09
C VAL A 56 7.81 7.93 4.48
N LEU A 57 8.44 7.76 3.31
CA LEU A 57 9.00 8.91 2.58
C LEU A 57 7.90 9.74 1.94
N VAL A 58 7.10 9.14 1.06
CA VAL A 58 6.03 9.86 0.34
C VAL A 58 4.83 10.03 1.25
N GLU A 59 4.62 11.26 1.71
CA GLU A 59 3.52 11.63 2.60
C GLU A 59 2.17 11.68 1.84
N PRO A 60 1.03 11.58 2.54
CA PRO A 60 -0.30 11.66 1.91
C PRO A 60 -0.46 12.89 1.02
N GLY A 61 -1.06 12.70 -0.16
CA GLY A 61 -1.30 13.77 -1.14
C GLY A 61 -0.10 14.15 -2.00
N HIS A 62 1.05 13.50 -1.82
CA HIS A 62 2.22 13.69 -2.67
C HIS A 62 2.38 12.57 -3.69
N SER A 63 2.84 12.92 -4.89
CA SER A 63 3.08 11.96 -5.97
C SER A 63 4.45 11.28 -5.84
N PRO A 64 4.51 9.94 -5.81
CA PRO A 64 5.77 9.20 -5.84
C PRO A 64 6.61 9.42 -7.12
N ALA A 65 6.01 10.02 -8.15
CA ALA A 65 6.74 10.30 -9.39
C ALA A 65 7.71 11.48 -9.25
N THR A 66 7.34 12.47 -8.43
CA THR A 66 8.06 13.77 -8.34
C THR A 66 8.50 14.11 -6.91
N TYR A 67 8.39 13.15 -5.98
CA TYR A 67 8.71 13.39 -4.57
C TYR A 67 10.19 13.66 -4.35
N GLU A 68 10.48 14.59 -3.46
CA GLU A 68 11.82 14.86 -2.96
C GLU A 68 11.82 14.80 -1.42
N PRO A 69 12.54 13.84 -0.82
CA PRO A 69 12.62 13.72 0.63
C PRO A 69 13.23 14.95 1.28
N THR A 70 12.64 15.41 2.37
CA THR A 70 13.12 16.54 3.16
C THR A 70 14.40 16.20 3.93
N PRO A 71 15.24 17.20 4.29
CA PRO A 71 16.43 16.96 5.14
C PRO A 71 16.09 16.27 6.48
N LYS A 72 14.91 16.55 7.05
CA LYS A 72 14.43 15.90 8.27
C LYS A 72 14.17 14.40 8.07
N GLN A 73 13.53 14.04 6.97
CA GLN A 73 13.30 12.64 6.61
C GLN A 73 14.64 11.92 6.35
N MET A 74 15.58 12.59 5.69
CA MET A 74 16.93 12.04 5.45
C MET A 74 17.66 11.73 6.75
N ALA A 75 17.66 12.66 7.71
CA ALA A 75 18.28 12.48 9.01
C ALA A 75 17.61 11.37 9.86
N LYS A 76 16.31 11.11 9.63
CA LYS A 76 15.60 10.01 10.27
C LYS A 76 15.90 8.68 9.58
N LEU A 77 15.93 8.66 8.25
CA LEU A 77 16.27 7.49 7.44
C LEU A 77 17.70 6.96 7.77
N GLU A 78 18.65 7.85 7.97
CA GLU A 78 20.04 7.49 8.34
C GLU A 78 20.12 6.69 9.66
N LYS A 79 19.13 6.84 10.53
CA LYS A 79 19.04 6.17 11.84
C LYS A 79 18.23 4.88 11.80
N SER A 80 17.61 4.54 10.66
CA SER A 80 16.86 3.31 10.49
C SER A 80 17.77 2.11 10.27
N GLN A 81 17.27 0.92 10.54
CA GLN A 81 17.97 -0.34 10.25
C GLN A 81 17.73 -0.81 8.80
N VAL A 82 16.56 -0.51 8.24
CA VAL A 82 16.20 -0.95 6.89
C VAL A 82 15.34 0.07 6.16
N TYR A 83 15.56 0.16 4.86
CA TYR A 83 14.71 0.88 3.91
C TYR A 83 14.20 -0.10 2.85
N PHE A 84 12.88 -0.30 2.81
CA PHE A 84 12.22 -1.09 1.77
C PHE A 84 11.84 -0.17 0.61
N ARG A 85 12.54 -0.31 -0.51
CA ARG A 85 12.23 0.38 -1.77
C ARG A 85 11.23 -0.43 -2.62
N ILE A 86 10.51 0.25 -3.51
CA ILE A 86 9.50 -0.37 -4.40
C ILE A 86 9.67 0.00 -5.88
N GLY A 87 10.65 0.85 -6.22
CA GLY A 87 10.98 1.20 -7.60
C GLY A 87 10.17 2.36 -8.17
N THR A 88 9.57 3.19 -7.32
CA THR A 88 8.93 4.45 -7.73
C THR A 88 9.94 5.39 -8.39
N PRO A 89 9.49 6.29 -9.29
CA PRO A 89 10.40 7.12 -10.08
C PRO A 89 11.37 7.98 -9.24
N PHE A 90 10.92 8.54 -8.10
CA PHE A 90 11.81 9.34 -7.25
C PHE A 90 13.01 8.53 -6.72
N GLU A 91 12.84 7.23 -6.49
CA GLU A 91 13.91 6.38 -5.96
C GLU A 91 15.12 6.27 -6.92
N LYS A 92 14.90 6.36 -8.25
CA LYS A 92 15.98 6.25 -9.24
C LYS A 92 17.09 7.29 -9.03
N GLY A 93 16.69 8.56 -8.81
CA GLY A 93 17.65 9.64 -8.53
C GLY A 93 18.10 9.70 -7.08
N PHE A 94 17.24 9.26 -6.18
CA PHE A 94 17.42 9.32 -4.75
C PHE A 94 18.44 8.28 -4.25
N ILE A 95 18.26 7.00 -4.58
CA ILE A 95 19.10 5.90 -4.07
C ILE A 95 20.57 6.06 -4.48
N GLY A 96 20.83 6.49 -5.70
CA GLY A 96 22.19 6.73 -6.15
C GLY A 96 22.91 7.82 -5.33
N LYS A 97 22.17 8.84 -4.87
CA LYS A 97 22.73 9.92 -4.04
C LYS A 97 22.96 9.51 -2.59
N ILE A 98 22.09 8.66 -2.04
CA ILE A 98 22.10 8.33 -0.60
C ILE A 98 22.88 7.07 -0.25
N SER A 99 23.16 6.18 -1.20
CA SER A 99 23.88 4.92 -0.94
C SER A 99 25.25 5.14 -0.29
N GLY A 100 25.91 6.28 -0.58
CA GLY A 100 27.15 6.68 0.07
C GLY A 100 26.98 7.22 1.49
N ILE A 101 25.79 7.72 1.83
CA ILE A 101 25.47 8.32 3.14
C ILE A 101 24.90 7.24 4.08
N LEU A 102 24.02 6.38 3.58
CA LEU A 102 23.31 5.35 4.34
C LEU A 102 24.15 4.06 4.53
N LYS A 103 25.37 4.19 5.02
CA LYS A 103 26.30 3.04 5.18
C LYS A 103 25.77 1.94 6.11
N ASN A 104 24.93 2.31 7.07
CA ASN A 104 24.41 1.41 8.10
C ASN A 104 22.95 1.01 7.85
N VAL A 105 22.30 1.51 6.80
CA VAL A 105 20.92 1.19 6.45
C VAL A 105 20.88 0.09 5.41
N LYS A 106 20.23 -1.02 5.71
CA LYS A 106 20.01 -2.09 4.75
C LYS A 106 18.95 -1.66 3.72
N ILE A 107 19.31 -1.48 2.47
CA ILE A 107 18.35 -1.17 1.39
C ILE A 107 17.87 -2.48 0.78
N VAL A 108 16.55 -2.73 0.88
CA VAL A 108 15.91 -3.95 0.38
C VAL A 108 14.94 -3.59 -0.74
N ASP A 109 15.12 -4.20 -1.90
CA ASP A 109 14.20 -4.03 -3.03
C ASP A 109 13.06 -5.05 -2.92
N THR A 110 11.85 -4.59 -2.63
CA THR A 110 10.67 -5.45 -2.49
C THR A 110 10.13 -5.98 -3.82
N ARG A 111 10.71 -5.55 -4.95
CA ARG A 111 10.38 -6.04 -6.29
C ARG A 111 11.12 -7.33 -6.66
N ARG A 112 12.00 -7.83 -5.80
CA ARG A 112 12.68 -9.10 -6.05
C ARG A 112 11.66 -10.19 -6.36
N ASP A 113 11.88 -10.92 -7.44
CA ASP A 113 11.05 -12.02 -7.91
C ASP A 113 9.63 -11.64 -8.36
N VAL A 114 9.31 -10.33 -8.41
CA VAL A 114 8.04 -9.85 -8.97
C VAL A 114 8.12 -9.83 -10.49
N PRO A 115 7.19 -10.49 -11.21
CA PRO A 115 7.09 -10.35 -12.66
C PRO A 115 6.64 -8.93 -13.03
N PHE A 116 7.43 -8.24 -13.87
CA PHE A 116 7.09 -6.88 -14.27
C PHE A 116 6.17 -6.86 -15.49
N ARG A 117 5.14 -5.99 -15.41
CA ARG A 117 4.50 -5.45 -16.59
C ARG A 117 5.21 -4.15 -17.01
N TYR A 118 5.05 -3.78 -18.27
CA TYR A 118 5.59 -2.53 -18.81
C TYR A 118 4.44 -1.65 -19.26
N PHE A 119 4.64 -0.34 -19.19
CA PHE A 119 3.72 0.58 -19.83
C PHE A 119 3.65 0.32 -21.34
N GLU A 120 2.54 0.70 -21.97
CA GLU A 120 2.42 0.57 -23.42
C GLU A 120 3.60 1.24 -24.14
N ALA A 121 3.92 0.75 -25.35
CA ALA A 121 5.13 1.16 -26.09
C ALA A 121 5.24 2.67 -26.36
N SER A 122 4.13 3.41 -26.30
CA SER A 122 4.07 4.87 -26.35
C SER A 122 4.72 5.56 -25.15
N LEU A 123 4.84 4.84 -24.01
CA LEU A 123 5.39 5.34 -22.74
C LEU A 123 6.83 4.85 -22.47
N GLY A 124 7.47 4.20 -23.46
CA GLY A 124 8.84 3.67 -23.37
C GLY A 124 8.88 2.18 -23.00
N LYS A 125 9.39 1.35 -23.90
CA LYS A 125 9.46 -0.12 -23.75
C LYS A 125 10.32 -0.61 -22.58
N ASP A 126 11.21 0.23 -22.07
CA ASP A 126 12.16 -0.13 -21.02
C ASP A 126 11.78 0.43 -19.64
N ASN A 127 10.56 0.95 -19.48
CA ASN A 127 10.09 1.51 -18.23
C ASN A 127 9.05 0.58 -17.57
N PRO A 128 9.45 -0.29 -16.62
CA PRO A 128 8.52 -1.13 -15.91
C PRO A 128 7.53 -0.28 -15.13
N ASP A 129 6.26 -0.70 -15.15
CA ASP A 129 5.21 -0.12 -14.32
C ASP A 129 5.55 -0.36 -12.84
N PRO A 130 5.70 0.68 -12.00
CA PRO A 130 6.09 0.51 -10.61
C PRO A 130 4.94 0.07 -9.69
N HIS A 131 3.68 0.08 -10.14
CA HIS A 131 2.48 -0.03 -9.31
C HIS A 131 2.14 -1.47 -8.90
N ILE A 132 3.17 -2.28 -8.59
CA ILE A 132 3.08 -3.71 -8.25
C ILE A 132 2.25 -3.99 -6.99
N TRP A 133 2.05 -2.98 -6.13
CA TRP A 133 1.27 -3.13 -4.89
C TRP A 133 -0.23 -3.21 -5.12
N LEU A 134 -0.72 -2.95 -6.34
CA LEU A 134 -2.15 -3.01 -6.65
C LEU A 134 -2.64 -4.41 -7.07
N ASP A 135 -1.73 -5.40 -7.12
CA ASP A 135 -2.10 -6.82 -7.25
C ASP A 135 -1.78 -7.56 -5.93
N PRO A 136 -2.79 -8.06 -5.20
CA PRO A 136 -2.58 -8.82 -3.95
C PRO A 136 -1.64 -10.00 -4.10
N LYS A 137 -1.60 -10.66 -5.27
CA LYS A 137 -0.70 -11.79 -5.53
C LYS A 137 0.76 -11.35 -5.55
N LEU A 138 1.05 -10.18 -6.12
CA LEU A 138 2.39 -9.61 -6.12
C LEU A 138 2.79 -9.07 -4.74
N VAL A 139 1.83 -8.63 -3.94
CA VAL A 139 2.08 -8.24 -2.55
C VAL A 139 2.49 -9.44 -1.69
N LYS A 140 2.02 -10.65 -1.97
CA LYS A 140 2.50 -11.88 -1.29
C LYS A 140 4.00 -12.10 -1.51
N ILE A 141 4.52 -11.82 -2.71
CA ILE A 141 5.97 -11.89 -3.02
C ILE A 141 6.73 -10.82 -2.23
N GLN A 142 6.20 -9.59 -2.20
CA GLN A 142 6.78 -8.50 -1.42
C GLN A 142 6.79 -8.82 0.08
N ALA A 143 5.72 -9.44 0.60
CA ALA A 143 5.62 -9.86 1.99
C ALA A 143 6.69 -10.89 2.37
N ASP A 144 7.00 -11.85 1.49
CA ASP A 144 8.10 -12.81 1.70
C ASP A 144 9.46 -12.11 1.74
N THR A 145 9.70 -11.10 0.90
CA THR A 145 10.93 -10.28 0.90
C THR A 145 11.06 -9.46 2.19
N ILE A 146 9.96 -8.86 2.66
CA ILE A 146 9.93 -8.09 3.92
C ILE A 146 10.20 -9.02 5.10
N TYR A 147 9.53 -10.17 5.17
CA TYR A 147 9.75 -11.17 6.21
C TYR A 147 11.21 -11.63 6.25
N ALA A 148 11.80 -11.96 5.10
CA ALA A 148 13.19 -12.39 5.01
C ALA A 148 14.18 -11.33 5.55
N ALA A 149 13.91 -10.05 5.29
CA ALA A 149 14.74 -8.96 5.78
C ALA A 149 14.57 -8.73 7.29
N LEU A 150 13.33 -8.76 7.79
CA LEU A 150 13.05 -8.55 9.23
C LEU A 150 13.65 -9.68 10.09
N ARG A 151 13.51 -10.94 9.70
CA ARG A 151 14.11 -12.05 10.43
C ARG A 151 15.63 -12.03 10.48
N GLU A 152 16.29 -11.43 9.44
CA GLU A 152 17.74 -11.27 9.43
C GLU A 152 18.21 -10.17 10.37
N ILE A 153 17.44 -9.07 10.46
CA ILE A 153 17.75 -7.92 11.29
C ILE A 153 17.42 -8.19 12.76
N ASP A 154 16.33 -8.87 13.00
CA ASP A 154 15.79 -9.16 14.33
C ASP A 154 15.36 -10.63 14.45
N PRO A 155 16.34 -11.55 14.56
CA PRO A 155 16.09 -12.99 14.61
C PRO A 155 15.37 -13.45 15.89
N VAL A 156 15.38 -12.63 16.95
CA VAL A 156 14.70 -12.96 18.22
C VAL A 156 13.18 -13.03 18.02
N HIS A 157 12.61 -12.26 17.10
CA HIS A 157 11.17 -12.22 16.81
C HIS A 157 10.79 -12.99 15.54
N GLU A 158 11.68 -13.83 14.98
CA GLU A 158 11.43 -14.57 13.74
C GLU A 158 10.10 -15.32 13.74
N GLU A 159 9.76 -16.07 14.81
CA GLU A 159 8.51 -16.86 14.86
C GLU A 159 7.26 -15.97 14.86
N THR A 160 7.33 -14.76 15.45
CA THR A 160 6.26 -13.76 15.35
C THR A 160 6.09 -13.28 13.92
N TYR A 161 7.17 -12.89 13.25
CA TYR A 161 7.13 -12.47 11.85
C TYR A 161 6.61 -13.55 10.92
N LYS A 162 7.03 -14.80 11.13
CA LYS A 162 6.59 -15.97 10.37
C LYS A 162 5.09 -16.25 10.52
N LYS A 163 4.55 -16.12 11.74
CA LYS A 163 3.11 -16.21 11.99
C LYS A 163 2.37 -15.09 11.28
N ASN A 164 2.86 -13.87 11.41
CA ASN A 164 2.22 -12.67 10.88
C ASN A 164 2.23 -12.64 9.36
N VAL A 165 3.33 -13.02 8.70
CA VAL A 165 3.39 -13.06 7.22
C VAL A 165 2.43 -14.09 6.65
N ARG A 166 2.23 -15.24 7.32
CA ARG A 166 1.23 -16.23 6.92
C ARG A 166 -0.19 -15.65 7.00
N ALA A 167 -0.55 -15.08 8.16
CA ALA A 167 -1.85 -14.48 8.35
C ALA A 167 -2.10 -13.33 7.35
N PHE A 168 -1.10 -12.52 7.05
CA PHE A 168 -1.21 -11.46 6.06
C PHE A 168 -1.43 -12.03 4.64
N LYS A 169 -0.74 -13.11 4.28
CA LYS A 169 -0.94 -13.79 2.98
C LYS A 169 -2.33 -14.43 2.86
N ASP A 170 -2.87 -14.96 3.96
CA ASP A 170 -4.24 -15.49 3.99
C ASP A 170 -5.28 -14.37 3.78
N ASP A 171 -5.07 -13.18 4.39
CA ASP A 171 -5.93 -12.01 4.16
C ASP A 171 -5.82 -11.47 2.72
N LEU A 172 -4.62 -11.52 2.13
CA LEU A 172 -4.41 -11.16 0.72
C LEU A 172 -5.16 -12.12 -0.23
N ASP A 173 -5.16 -13.42 0.06
CA ASP A 173 -5.94 -14.40 -0.71
C ASP A 173 -7.45 -14.17 -0.56
N ALA A 174 -7.90 -13.82 0.63
CA ALA A 174 -9.31 -13.53 0.88
C ALA A 174 -9.78 -12.27 0.14
N VAL A 175 -8.99 -11.19 0.15
CA VAL A 175 -9.34 -9.96 -0.58
C VAL A 175 -9.26 -10.15 -2.09
N ASP A 176 -8.26 -10.90 -2.59
CA ASP A 176 -8.14 -11.24 -4.03
C ASP A 176 -9.40 -11.97 -4.53
N ALA A 177 -9.84 -13.02 -3.81
CA ALA A 177 -11.05 -13.76 -4.15
C ALA A 177 -12.31 -12.87 -4.14
N LYS A 178 -12.45 -12.02 -3.12
CA LYS A 178 -13.56 -11.09 -3.01
C LYS A 178 -13.61 -10.08 -4.17
N ILE A 179 -12.48 -9.50 -4.53
CA ILE A 179 -12.37 -8.55 -5.65
C ILE A 179 -12.72 -9.25 -6.97
N ALA A 180 -12.21 -10.47 -7.18
CA ALA A 180 -12.52 -11.25 -8.37
C ALA A 180 -14.04 -11.50 -8.50
N GLU A 181 -14.75 -11.79 -7.42
CA GLU A 181 -16.20 -11.93 -7.40
C GLU A 181 -16.92 -10.62 -7.73
N ILE A 182 -16.52 -9.50 -7.08
CA ILE A 182 -17.12 -8.17 -7.31
C ILE A 182 -16.96 -7.76 -8.78
N LEU A 183 -15.79 -7.99 -9.38
CA LEU A 183 -15.47 -7.52 -10.73
C LEU A 183 -15.85 -8.48 -11.85
N ALA A 184 -16.24 -9.74 -11.54
CA ALA A 184 -16.65 -10.72 -12.54
C ALA A 184 -17.74 -10.22 -13.53
N PRO A 185 -18.78 -9.46 -13.09
CA PRO A 185 -19.80 -8.93 -14.00
C PRO A 185 -19.31 -7.89 -15.01
N VAL A 186 -18.14 -7.29 -14.74
CA VAL A 186 -17.55 -6.21 -15.55
C VAL A 186 -16.22 -6.63 -16.21
N HIS A 187 -15.94 -7.92 -16.25
CA HIS A 187 -14.76 -8.46 -16.93
C HIS A 187 -14.70 -8.02 -18.41
N GLY A 188 -13.52 -7.64 -18.87
CA GLY A 188 -13.29 -7.14 -20.23
C GLY A 188 -13.57 -5.64 -20.43
N GLU A 189 -14.16 -4.99 -19.44
CA GLU A 189 -14.47 -3.55 -19.49
C GLU A 189 -13.23 -2.66 -19.34
N THR A 190 -13.39 -1.39 -19.69
CA THR A 190 -12.33 -0.38 -19.64
C THR A 190 -12.64 0.66 -18.57
N ILE A 191 -11.68 0.92 -17.68
CA ILE A 191 -11.71 2.04 -16.75
C ILE A 191 -10.89 3.20 -17.29
N TYR A 192 -11.40 4.41 -17.12
CA TYR A 192 -10.68 5.63 -17.43
C TYR A 192 -10.13 6.24 -16.15
N VAL A 193 -8.82 6.39 -16.07
CA VAL A 193 -8.08 6.86 -14.90
C VAL A 193 -7.27 8.10 -15.24
N PHE A 194 -7.02 8.99 -14.29
CA PHE A 194 -6.17 10.14 -14.58
C PHE A 194 -4.72 9.70 -14.79
N HIS A 195 -4.11 9.08 -13.78
CA HIS A 195 -2.75 8.52 -13.84
C HIS A 195 -2.79 6.99 -14.02
N PRO A 196 -1.92 6.38 -14.86
CA PRO A 196 -1.96 4.96 -15.20
C PRO A 196 -1.44 4.02 -14.09
N ALA A 197 -1.94 4.19 -12.86
CA ALA A 197 -1.50 3.41 -11.71
C ALA A 197 -2.09 1.98 -11.65
N PHE A 198 -3.24 1.72 -12.30
CA PHE A 198 -4.05 0.54 -12.04
C PHE A 198 -3.78 -0.63 -12.99
N GLY A 199 -2.65 -0.62 -13.69
CA GLY A 199 -2.33 -1.64 -14.69
C GLY A 199 -2.31 -3.05 -14.13
N TYR A 200 -1.59 -3.29 -13.04
CA TYR A 200 -1.55 -4.60 -12.38
C TYR A 200 -2.90 -5.04 -11.84
N PHE A 201 -3.67 -4.11 -11.26
CA PHE A 201 -5.05 -4.39 -10.82
C PHE A 201 -5.94 -4.80 -12.00
N CYS A 202 -5.87 -4.08 -13.10
CA CYS A 202 -6.63 -4.40 -14.31
C CYS A 202 -6.26 -5.77 -14.87
N ASP A 203 -4.96 -6.08 -14.96
CA ASP A 203 -4.48 -7.37 -15.44
C ASP A 203 -4.95 -8.52 -14.53
N ALA A 204 -4.93 -8.32 -13.21
CA ALA A 204 -5.35 -9.34 -12.23
C ALA A 204 -6.84 -9.70 -12.34
N TYR A 205 -7.69 -8.72 -12.69
CA TYR A 205 -9.16 -8.89 -12.68
C TYR A 205 -9.82 -8.75 -14.07
N GLY A 206 -9.03 -8.84 -15.12
CA GLY A 206 -9.53 -8.86 -16.50
C GLY A 206 -10.17 -7.55 -16.96
N LEU A 207 -9.68 -6.42 -16.46
CA LEU A 207 -10.06 -5.07 -16.91
C LEU A 207 -9.00 -4.47 -17.83
N ARG A 208 -9.32 -3.34 -18.43
CA ARG A 208 -8.36 -2.49 -19.15
C ARG A 208 -8.35 -1.09 -18.58
N GLN A 209 -7.20 -0.44 -18.54
CA GLN A 209 -7.13 0.99 -18.18
C GLN A 209 -6.80 1.85 -19.40
N VAL A 210 -7.40 3.05 -19.44
CA VAL A 210 -7.03 4.15 -20.33
C VAL A 210 -6.67 5.34 -19.46
N ALA A 211 -5.46 5.87 -19.62
CA ALA A 211 -5.00 7.01 -18.84
C ALA A 211 -5.34 8.34 -19.54
N VAL A 212 -5.68 9.36 -18.74
CA VAL A 212 -5.86 10.75 -19.19
C VAL A 212 -4.51 11.43 -19.39
N GLU A 213 -3.62 11.23 -18.45
CA GLU A 213 -2.25 11.72 -18.47
C GLU A 213 -1.44 11.04 -19.60
N VAL A 214 -0.53 11.78 -20.21
CA VAL A 214 0.38 11.28 -21.26
C VAL A 214 1.82 11.54 -20.83
N ASP A 215 2.63 10.48 -20.71
CA ASP A 215 4.05 10.56 -20.31
C ASP A 215 4.30 11.31 -18.99
N GLY A 216 3.42 11.14 -17.98
CA GLY A 216 3.53 11.83 -16.70
C GLY A 216 3.17 13.32 -16.76
N LYS A 217 2.49 13.76 -17.82
CA LYS A 217 2.12 15.16 -18.03
C LYS A 217 0.64 15.31 -18.33
N GLU A 218 0.11 16.48 -18.05
CA GLU A 218 -1.24 16.83 -18.49
C GLU A 218 -1.35 16.78 -20.02
N PRO A 219 -2.48 16.27 -20.57
CA PRO A 219 -2.66 16.16 -22.00
C PRO A 219 -2.72 17.54 -22.65
N SER A 220 -2.10 17.67 -23.83
CA SER A 220 -2.31 18.84 -24.69
C SER A 220 -3.78 18.94 -25.13
N PRO A 221 -4.26 20.10 -25.62
CA PRO A 221 -5.64 20.26 -26.09
C PRO A 221 -6.05 19.26 -27.19
N LYS A 222 -5.11 18.89 -28.07
CA LYS A 222 -5.35 17.87 -29.11
C LYS A 222 -5.52 16.47 -28.52
N GLN A 223 -4.67 16.08 -27.56
CA GLN A 223 -4.76 14.80 -26.85
C GLN A 223 -6.04 14.73 -26.02
N LEU A 224 -6.39 15.82 -25.32
CA LEU A 224 -7.62 15.90 -24.55
C LEU A 224 -8.86 15.72 -25.43
N SER A 225 -8.91 16.38 -26.60
CA SER A 225 -9.99 16.22 -27.57
C SER A 225 -10.11 14.78 -28.09
N HIS A 226 -8.98 14.13 -28.34
CA HIS A 226 -8.94 12.72 -28.76
C HIS A 226 -9.47 11.80 -27.65
N LEU A 227 -9.02 11.99 -26.42
CA LEU A 227 -9.50 11.23 -25.24
C LEU A 227 -11.01 11.39 -25.01
N ILE A 228 -11.53 12.61 -25.16
CA ILE A 228 -12.98 12.86 -25.08
C ILE A 228 -13.72 12.08 -26.17
N GLY A 229 -13.21 12.11 -27.40
CA GLY A 229 -13.79 11.36 -28.52
C GLY A 229 -13.80 9.87 -28.26
N GLN A 230 -12.70 9.33 -27.75
CA GLN A 230 -12.59 7.92 -27.39
C GLN A 230 -13.54 7.54 -26.23
N ALA A 231 -13.54 8.31 -25.16
CA ALA A 231 -14.41 8.08 -24.01
C ALA A 231 -15.92 8.11 -24.37
N LYS A 232 -16.32 9.01 -25.29
CA LYS A 232 -17.69 9.02 -25.83
C LYS A 232 -18.02 7.74 -26.62
N LYS A 233 -17.07 7.28 -27.45
CA LYS A 233 -17.21 6.06 -28.27
C LYS A 233 -17.34 4.82 -27.42
N ASP A 234 -16.57 4.78 -26.32
CA ASP A 234 -16.56 3.68 -25.35
C ASP A 234 -17.73 3.77 -24.33
N GLY A 235 -18.58 4.80 -24.42
CA GLY A 235 -19.73 4.98 -23.55
C GLY A 235 -19.36 5.30 -22.08
N VAL A 236 -18.15 5.82 -21.86
CA VAL A 236 -17.62 6.08 -20.52
C VAL A 236 -18.45 7.14 -19.78
N LYS A 237 -18.73 6.88 -18.51
CA LYS A 237 -19.48 7.78 -17.62
C LYS A 237 -18.69 8.20 -16.37
N VAL A 238 -17.54 7.57 -16.11
CA VAL A 238 -16.74 7.85 -14.91
C VAL A 238 -15.27 7.97 -15.27
N ILE A 239 -14.62 9.01 -14.75
CA ILE A 239 -13.17 9.17 -14.75
C ILE A 239 -12.67 9.04 -13.30
N PHE A 240 -11.81 8.07 -13.05
CA PHE A 240 -11.19 7.88 -11.74
C PHE A 240 -9.97 8.78 -11.58
N VAL A 241 -9.89 9.50 -10.46
CA VAL A 241 -8.81 10.44 -10.19
C VAL A 241 -8.19 10.16 -8.84
N GLN A 242 -6.87 10.11 -8.80
CA GLN A 242 -6.10 9.93 -7.59
C GLN A 242 -5.97 11.26 -6.83
N PRO A 243 -5.88 11.23 -5.47
CA PRO A 243 -5.81 12.44 -4.63
C PRO A 243 -4.64 13.38 -4.94
N GLU A 244 -3.54 12.85 -5.48
CA GLU A 244 -2.32 13.59 -5.79
C GLU A 244 -2.46 14.49 -7.02
N PHE A 245 -3.54 14.32 -7.79
CA PHE A 245 -3.72 15.02 -9.06
C PHE A 245 -4.89 16.01 -9.04
N SER A 246 -4.76 17.05 -9.85
CA SER A 246 -5.83 18.03 -10.07
C SER A 246 -7.02 17.38 -10.77
N THR A 247 -8.21 17.60 -10.22
CA THR A 247 -9.47 17.14 -10.83
C THR A 247 -9.88 17.98 -12.05
N LYS A 248 -9.16 19.07 -12.37
CA LYS A 248 -9.56 20.03 -13.42
C LYS A 248 -9.71 19.38 -14.79
N ASN A 249 -8.69 18.70 -15.30
CA ASN A 249 -8.74 18.09 -16.63
C ASN A 249 -9.66 16.88 -16.66
N ALA A 250 -9.69 16.08 -15.59
CA ALA A 250 -10.66 15.00 -15.45
C ALA A 250 -12.10 15.53 -15.46
N GLY A 251 -12.35 16.68 -14.81
CA GLY A 251 -13.64 17.36 -14.80
C GLY A 251 -14.08 17.80 -16.20
N VAL A 252 -13.15 18.34 -17.01
CA VAL A 252 -13.43 18.72 -18.41
C VAL A 252 -13.86 17.51 -19.24
N ILE A 253 -13.16 16.37 -19.09
CA ILE A 253 -13.54 15.14 -19.80
C ILE A 253 -14.89 14.65 -19.29
N ALA A 254 -15.08 14.53 -17.99
CA ALA A 254 -16.32 14.07 -17.39
C ALA A 254 -17.53 14.91 -17.85
N GLN A 255 -17.42 16.23 -17.85
CA GLN A 255 -18.44 17.12 -18.35
C GLN A 255 -18.73 16.89 -19.84
N ALA A 256 -17.68 16.72 -20.66
CA ALA A 256 -17.82 16.52 -22.11
C ALA A 256 -18.50 15.18 -22.48
N ILE A 257 -18.37 14.15 -21.64
CA ILE A 257 -18.99 12.83 -21.82
C ILE A 257 -20.35 12.70 -21.09
N GLY A 258 -20.78 13.74 -20.36
CA GLY A 258 -21.98 13.68 -19.51
C GLY A 258 -21.81 12.68 -18.35
N GLY A 259 -20.61 12.61 -17.78
CA GLY A 259 -20.21 11.71 -16.72
C GLY A 259 -19.78 12.41 -15.44
N ALA A 260 -19.09 11.68 -14.56
CA ALA A 260 -18.62 12.12 -13.25
C ALA A 260 -17.13 11.82 -13.03
N VAL A 261 -16.53 12.56 -12.11
CA VAL A 261 -15.20 12.24 -11.54
C VAL A 261 -15.40 11.51 -10.24
N VAL A 262 -14.72 10.37 -10.08
CA VAL A 262 -14.77 9.55 -8.87
C VAL A 262 -13.35 9.43 -8.28
N PRO A 263 -13.14 9.79 -7.00
CA PRO A 263 -11.85 9.62 -6.35
C PRO A 263 -11.48 8.12 -6.22
N MET A 264 -10.23 7.78 -6.53
CA MET A 264 -9.69 6.43 -6.34
C MET A 264 -8.22 6.52 -5.94
N ASP A 265 -7.91 6.16 -4.70
CA ASP A 265 -6.59 6.32 -4.11
C ASP A 265 -5.77 5.02 -4.20
N PRO A 266 -4.69 4.96 -5.02
CA PRO A 266 -3.81 3.80 -5.08
C PRO A 266 -2.82 3.75 -3.93
N LEU A 267 -2.71 4.81 -3.10
CA LEU A 267 -1.69 4.97 -2.06
C LEU A 267 -2.25 4.92 -0.63
N ALA A 268 -3.52 4.56 -0.46
CA ALA A 268 -4.12 4.52 0.86
C ALA A 268 -3.41 3.54 1.80
N ARG A 269 -3.20 3.98 3.07
CA ARG A 269 -2.55 3.16 4.10
C ARG A 269 -3.38 1.95 4.51
N ASP A 270 -4.70 2.08 4.62
CA ASP A 270 -5.62 0.96 4.89
C ASP A 270 -5.79 0.12 3.62
N TYR A 271 -4.75 -0.65 3.31
CA TYR A 271 -4.56 -1.29 2.03
C TYR A 271 -5.67 -2.27 1.64
N LEU A 272 -6.00 -3.25 2.50
CA LEU A 272 -6.98 -4.29 2.17
C LEU A 272 -8.39 -3.72 1.99
N ASN A 273 -8.81 -2.84 2.90
CA ASN A 273 -10.09 -2.16 2.80
C ASN A 273 -10.16 -1.24 1.57
N ASN A 274 -9.07 -0.58 1.24
CA ASN A 274 -9.00 0.28 0.06
C ASN A 274 -9.16 -0.50 -1.25
N LEU A 275 -8.57 -1.68 -1.37
CA LEU A 275 -8.76 -2.54 -2.54
C LEU A 275 -10.22 -2.94 -2.72
N ASP A 276 -10.90 -3.28 -1.62
CA ASP A 276 -12.35 -3.57 -1.63
C ASP A 276 -13.18 -2.36 -2.08
N ILE A 277 -12.89 -1.17 -1.54
CA ILE A 277 -13.53 0.08 -1.94
C ILE A 277 -13.30 0.37 -3.44
N MET A 278 -12.09 0.18 -3.93
CA MET A 278 -11.76 0.37 -5.34
C MET A 278 -12.58 -0.57 -6.24
N ALA A 279 -12.63 -1.86 -5.90
CA ALA A 279 -13.39 -2.85 -6.66
C ALA A 279 -14.88 -2.48 -6.73
N ASN A 280 -15.49 -2.13 -5.60
CA ASN A 280 -16.90 -1.72 -5.56
C ASN A 280 -17.15 -0.45 -6.39
N ARG A 281 -16.31 0.58 -6.30
CA ARG A 281 -16.45 1.80 -7.11
C ARG A 281 -16.35 1.54 -8.60
N ILE A 282 -15.43 0.65 -9.01
CA ILE A 282 -15.29 0.25 -10.42
C ILE A 282 -16.54 -0.49 -10.88
N GLN A 283 -16.98 -1.48 -10.12
CA GLN A 283 -18.17 -2.28 -10.45
C GLN A 283 -19.42 -1.39 -10.56
N GLU A 284 -19.66 -0.49 -9.61
CA GLU A 284 -20.77 0.46 -9.64
C GLU A 284 -20.72 1.35 -10.87
N ALA A 285 -19.55 1.97 -11.15
CA ALA A 285 -19.34 2.86 -12.29
C ALA A 285 -19.64 2.18 -13.63
N LEU A 286 -19.12 0.95 -13.81
CA LEU A 286 -19.27 0.21 -15.05
C LEU A 286 -20.68 -0.39 -15.22
N SER A 287 -21.32 -0.79 -14.13
CA SER A 287 -22.69 -1.32 -14.16
C SER A 287 -23.75 -0.25 -14.53
N HIS A 288 -23.54 1.00 -14.10
CA HIS A 288 -24.42 2.12 -14.46
C HIS A 288 -24.27 2.51 -15.94
N SER A 289 -23.10 2.33 -16.52
CA SER A 289 -22.85 2.60 -17.96
C SER A 289 -23.64 1.67 -18.89
N LYS A 290 -23.98 0.46 -18.42
CA LYS A 290 -24.72 -0.56 -19.21
C LYS A 290 -26.25 -0.45 -19.14
N ARG A 291 -26.82 0.36 -18.23
CA ARG A 291 -28.28 0.56 -18.18
C ARG A 291 -28.66 1.57 -19.26
N PRO A 292 -29.38 1.16 -20.34
CA PRO A 292 -29.94 2.12 -21.30
C PRO A 292 -30.85 3.05 -20.51
N GLY A 293 -30.71 4.36 -20.79
CA GLY A 293 -31.46 5.40 -20.13
C GLY A 293 -32.95 5.05 -20.02
N ASN A 294 -33.42 4.85 -18.80
CA ASN A 294 -34.85 4.82 -18.55
C ASN A 294 -35.28 6.28 -18.66
N ASP A 295 -35.92 6.60 -19.80
CA ASP A 295 -36.55 7.86 -20.11
C ASP A 295 -37.31 8.39 -18.88
N LEU A 296 -36.79 9.38 -18.20
CA LEU A 296 -37.59 10.28 -17.39
C LEU A 296 -38.43 11.13 -18.36
N LYS A 297 -39.40 10.47 -18.99
CA LYS A 297 -40.63 11.14 -19.41
C LYS A 297 -41.52 11.22 -18.19
N LYS A 298 -41.50 12.34 -17.54
CA LYS A 298 -42.70 13.04 -17.08
C LYS A 298 -42.34 14.44 -16.59
#